data_604f44bd3b93d7fed2bdb6ac80201a5e
#
_entry.id   604f44bd3b93d7fed2bdb6ac80201a5e
#
_cell.length_a   1.000
_cell.length_b   1.000
_cell.length_c   1.000
_cell.angle_alpha   90.00
_cell.angle_beta   90.00
_cell.angle_gamma   90.00
#
_symmetry.space_group_name_H-M   'P 1'
#
loop_
_entity.id
_entity.type
_entity.pdbx_description
1 polymer ?
#
loop_
_entity_poly.entity_id
_entity_poly.type
_entity_poly.pdbx_seq_one_letter_code
_entity_poly.pdbx_strand_id
1 'polypeptide(L)'
;MKRMPAISRSWWRRPKDTNRAELLPAPSYYGTWDAVAGFAAELRASDFMAEMIRRRDAYGSQGAMGALDCATLYGLTRWLRPTLIVESGGYVGMSSAFILKALADERLTTAKLYSIELSQECEQGALIPDELRSASGGFVPMRGKVEDFLKRNEIPSSIDMFLHDSSHSYGHMLWEFRQFWPRLRDGGLLVSHDVQMNAAFPEFVAKTYAHDKKPGRRDAQRTSHYEWGRWGYIGFAIKKQID
;
A
#
# COMPACT_ATOMS: atom_id res chain seq x y z
N MET A 1 4.41 -16.48 -34.99
CA MET A 1 5.11 -15.55 -34.12
C MET A 1 4.68 -14.12 -34.49
N LYS A 2 3.70 -13.55 -33.78
CA LYS A 2 3.30 -12.15 -33.96
C LYS A 2 4.16 -11.31 -33.02
N ARG A 3 4.92 -10.36 -33.56
CA ARG A 3 5.73 -9.43 -32.79
C ARG A 3 4.81 -8.52 -31.98
N MET A 4 5.02 -8.44 -30.67
CA MET A 4 4.38 -7.45 -29.80
C MET A 4 4.72 -6.04 -30.28
N PRO A 5 3.79 -5.09 -30.25
CA PRO A 5 4.08 -3.69 -30.53
C PRO A 5 5.00 -3.15 -29.42
N ALA A 6 6.08 -2.49 -29.82
CA ALA A 6 7.01 -1.83 -28.93
C ALA A 6 6.26 -0.76 -28.11
N ILE A 7 6.18 -0.95 -26.80
CA ILE A 7 5.71 0.08 -25.87
C ILE A 7 6.66 1.27 -26.02
N SER A 8 6.11 2.41 -26.46
CA SER A 8 6.91 3.59 -26.71
C SER A 8 7.59 4.07 -25.44
N ARG A 9 8.89 4.31 -25.50
CA ARG A 9 9.73 4.84 -24.41
C ARG A 9 9.35 6.25 -23.92
N SER A 10 8.22 6.80 -24.36
CA SER A 10 7.75 8.15 -24.01
C SER A 10 7.15 8.26 -22.60
N TRP A 11 6.85 7.14 -21.95
CA TRP A 11 6.26 7.11 -20.60
C TRP A 11 7.27 7.39 -19.47
N TRP A 12 8.58 7.40 -19.77
CA TRP A 12 9.65 7.54 -18.78
C TRP A 12 10.25 8.95 -18.73
N ARG A 13 9.57 9.97 -19.22
CA ARG A 13 10.03 11.34 -19.00
C ARG A 13 9.85 11.69 -17.54
N ARG A 14 10.96 11.75 -16.78
CA ARG A 14 11.02 12.31 -15.43
C ARG A 14 10.33 13.68 -15.44
N PRO A 15 9.37 13.94 -14.53
CA PRO A 15 8.87 15.29 -14.32
C PRO A 15 10.05 16.17 -13.90
N LYS A 16 10.19 17.35 -14.49
CA LYS A 16 11.28 18.31 -14.19
C LYS A 16 11.18 18.97 -12.82
N ASP A 17 10.22 18.60 -11.96
CA ASP A 17 9.98 19.17 -10.63
C ASP A 17 10.20 18.13 -9.54
N THR A 18 11.46 17.69 -9.36
CA THR A 18 11.86 16.83 -8.23
C THR A 18 12.01 17.58 -6.91
N ASN A 19 11.93 18.92 -6.89
CA ASN A 19 12.19 19.73 -5.71
C ASN A 19 10.99 19.95 -4.77
N ARG A 20 9.77 19.52 -5.12
CA ARG A 20 8.61 19.65 -4.21
C ARG A 20 8.58 18.61 -3.08
N ALA A 21 9.28 17.50 -3.23
CA ALA A 21 9.38 16.49 -2.18
C ALA A 21 10.19 16.99 -0.95
N GLU A 22 11.06 17.98 -1.14
CA GLU A 22 11.86 18.59 -0.07
C GLU A 22 11.08 19.57 0.82
N LEU A 23 9.88 19.99 0.39
CA LEU A 23 9.05 20.95 1.14
C LEU A 23 8.11 20.28 2.16
N LEU A 24 8.11 18.96 2.23
CA LEU A 24 7.32 18.25 3.23
C LEU A 24 8.08 18.23 4.56
N PRO A 25 7.42 18.54 5.69
CA PRO A 25 8.06 18.40 6.99
C PRO A 25 8.57 16.97 7.15
N ALA A 26 9.78 16.83 7.73
CA ALA A 26 10.33 15.53 8.04
C ALA A 26 9.30 14.73 8.86
N PRO A 27 9.07 13.45 8.52
CA PRO A 27 8.11 12.64 9.24
C PRO A 27 8.54 12.53 10.72
N SER A 28 7.60 12.69 11.64
CA SER A 28 7.84 12.47 13.06
C SER A 28 7.77 10.98 13.36
N TYR A 29 8.90 10.31 13.41
CA TYR A 29 9.03 8.86 13.60
C TYR A 29 9.10 8.43 15.06
N TYR A 30 8.17 8.80 15.90
CA TYR A 30 8.23 8.38 17.30
C TYR A 30 7.50 7.05 17.54
N GLY A 31 8.26 6.03 17.89
CA GLY A 31 7.74 4.74 18.40
C GLY A 31 7.25 3.76 17.33
N THR A 32 6.38 4.17 16.44
CA THR A 32 5.78 3.32 15.40
C THR A 32 6.81 2.82 14.40
N TRP A 33 7.74 3.68 14.03
CA TRP A 33 8.74 3.36 13.02
C TRP A 33 9.73 2.30 13.46
N ASP A 34 10.20 2.35 14.70
CA ASP A 34 11.14 1.35 15.23
C ASP A 34 10.51 -0.05 15.22
N ALA A 35 9.22 -0.16 15.55
CA ALA A 35 8.50 -1.42 15.47
C ALA A 35 8.39 -1.93 14.01
N VAL A 36 8.03 -1.07 13.05
CA VAL A 36 7.96 -1.43 11.63
C VAL A 36 9.32 -1.84 11.10
N ALA A 37 10.38 -1.10 11.45
CA ALA A 37 11.74 -1.41 11.06
C ALA A 37 12.23 -2.74 11.65
N GLY A 38 11.87 -3.05 12.90
CA GLY A 38 12.15 -4.31 13.56
C GLY A 38 11.51 -5.49 12.82
N PHE A 39 10.21 -5.42 12.54
CA PHE A 39 9.50 -6.45 11.78
C PHE A 39 10.06 -6.64 10.37
N ALA A 40 10.39 -5.55 9.68
CA ALA A 40 11.00 -5.61 8.36
C ALA A 40 12.40 -6.25 8.40
N ALA A 41 13.17 -6.05 9.48
CA ALA A 41 14.47 -6.67 9.69
C ALA A 41 14.35 -8.18 9.96
N GLU A 42 13.40 -8.60 10.80
CA GLU A 42 13.08 -10.02 11.04
C GLU A 42 12.76 -10.73 9.72
N LEU A 43 11.90 -10.14 8.90
CA LEU A 43 11.50 -10.72 7.63
C LEU A 43 12.70 -10.86 6.66
N ARG A 44 13.54 -9.83 6.56
CA ARG A 44 14.73 -9.87 5.70
C ARG A 44 15.73 -10.97 6.07
N ALA A 45 15.76 -11.35 7.34
CA ALA A 45 16.59 -12.44 7.82
C ALA A 45 15.92 -13.82 7.65
N SER A 46 14.67 -13.88 7.18
CA SER A 46 13.90 -15.12 7.05
C SER A 46 14.07 -15.79 5.69
N ASP A 47 13.85 -17.11 5.66
CA ASP A 47 13.81 -17.90 4.43
C ASP A 47 12.67 -17.47 3.50
N PHE A 48 11.58 -16.92 4.06
CA PHE A 48 10.43 -16.45 3.31
C PHE A 48 10.82 -15.36 2.30
N MET A 49 11.62 -14.39 2.72
CA MET A 49 12.09 -13.33 1.82
C MET A 49 12.86 -13.90 0.62
N ALA A 50 13.79 -14.82 0.89
CA ALA A 50 14.58 -15.47 -0.14
C ALA A 50 13.71 -16.32 -1.08
N GLU A 51 12.70 -17.02 -0.53
CA GLU A 51 11.76 -17.82 -1.31
C GLU A 51 10.91 -16.92 -2.24
N MET A 52 10.38 -15.82 -1.75
CA MET A 52 9.57 -14.92 -2.55
C MET A 52 10.36 -14.28 -3.69
N ILE A 53 11.63 -13.97 -3.47
CA ILE A 53 12.53 -13.48 -4.53
C ILE A 53 12.71 -14.56 -5.60
N ARG A 54 12.99 -15.82 -5.21
CA ARG A 54 13.11 -16.94 -6.15
C ARG A 54 11.83 -17.16 -6.97
N ARG A 55 10.65 -17.14 -6.32
CA ARG A 55 9.36 -17.28 -7.02
C ARG A 55 9.13 -16.18 -8.03
N ARG A 56 9.38 -14.92 -7.66
CA ARG A 56 9.27 -13.77 -8.56
C ARG A 56 10.19 -13.91 -9.78
N ASP A 57 11.43 -14.26 -9.54
CA ASP A 57 12.44 -14.37 -10.60
C ASP A 57 12.14 -15.57 -11.53
N ALA A 58 11.67 -16.70 -10.98
CA ALA A 58 11.24 -17.85 -11.75
C ALA A 58 9.97 -17.57 -12.58
N TYR A 59 9.05 -16.77 -12.06
CA TYR A 59 7.83 -16.38 -12.78
C TYR A 59 8.14 -15.36 -13.90
N GLY A 60 9.27 -14.66 -13.82
CA GLY A 60 9.66 -13.64 -14.79
C GLY A 60 8.84 -12.34 -14.70
N SER A 61 8.24 -12.05 -13.55
CA SER A 61 7.41 -10.87 -13.34
C SER A 61 8.26 -9.61 -13.25
N GLN A 62 8.11 -8.70 -14.22
CA GLN A 62 8.84 -7.43 -14.27
C GLN A 62 8.08 -6.25 -13.63
N GLY A 63 6.88 -6.42 -13.12
CA GLY A 63 6.07 -5.35 -12.54
C GLY A 63 5.75 -5.54 -11.06
N ALA A 64 6.28 -6.60 -10.44
CA ALA A 64 5.99 -6.87 -9.05
C ALA A 64 6.78 -5.94 -8.11
N MET A 65 6.15 -5.56 -7.00
CA MET A 65 6.77 -4.75 -5.94
C MET A 65 8.14 -5.29 -5.52
N GLY A 66 9.10 -4.40 -5.28
CA GLY A 66 10.45 -4.75 -4.83
C GLY A 66 10.46 -5.41 -3.45
N ALA A 67 11.37 -6.35 -3.22
CA ALA A 67 11.43 -7.11 -1.97
C ALA A 67 11.64 -6.23 -0.72
N LEU A 68 12.38 -5.11 -0.83
CA LEU A 68 12.57 -4.18 0.28
C LEU A 68 11.30 -3.39 0.61
N ASP A 69 10.53 -3.01 -0.41
CA ASP A 69 9.25 -2.35 -0.22
C ASP A 69 8.22 -3.33 0.36
N CYS A 70 8.23 -4.59 -0.09
CA CYS A 70 7.45 -5.67 0.51
C CYS A 70 7.78 -5.90 2.00
N ALA A 71 9.06 -5.81 2.39
CA ALA A 71 9.44 -5.92 3.80
C ALA A 71 8.89 -4.76 4.65
N THR A 72 8.85 -3.56 4.10
CA THR A 72 8.21 -2.41 4.75
C THR A 72 6.70 -2.62 4.88
N LEU A 73 6.04 -3.09 3.81
CA LEU A 73 4.62 -3.41 3.80
C LEU A 73 4.27 -4.50 4.83
N TYR A 74 5.08 -5.55 4.93
CA TYR A 74 4.97 -6.57 5.98
C TYR A 74 5.05 -5.95 7.38
N GLY A 75 6.04 -5.09 7.63
CA GLY A 75 6.20 -4.41 8.91
C GLY A 75 5.02 -3.52 9.27
N LEU A 76 4.50 -2.74 8.31
CA LEU A 76 3.30 -1.92 8.48
C LEU A 76 2.07 -2.77 8.80
N THR A 77 1.91 -3.92 8.12
CA THR A 77 0.79 -4.83 8.34
C THR A 77 0.86 -5.47 9.74
N ARG A 78 2.03 -5.92 10.19
CA ARG A 78 2.21 -6.46 11.54
C ARG A 78 1.94 -5.42 12.62
N TRP A 79 2.43 -4.19 12.42
CA TRP A 79 2.20 -3.09 13.35
C TRP A 79 0.72 -2.73 13.46
N LEU A 80 0.00 -2.63 12.33
CA LEU A 80 -1.41 -2.24 12.30
C LEU A 80 -2.34 -3.36 12.82
N ARG A 81 -1.99 -4.64 12.58
CA ARG A 81 -2.84 -5.81 12.86
C ARG A 81 -4.24 -5.70 12.24
N PRO A 82 -4.34 -5.46 10.92
CA PRO A 82 -5.62 -5.18 10.27
C PRO A 82 -6.48 -6.45 10.16
N THR A 83 -7.80 -6.27 10.11
CA THR A 83 -8.76 -7.34 9.83
C THR A 83 -9.39 -7.24 8.45
N LEU A 84 -9.48 -6.02 7.90
CA LEU A 84 -9.98 -5.76 6.55
C LEU A 84 -8.99 -4.91 5.76
N ILE A 85 -8.46 -5.49 4.69
CA ILE A 85 -7.47 -4.86 3.82
C ILE A 85 -8.02 -4.82 2.40
N VAL A 86 -7.80 -3.72 1.70
CA VAL A 86 -8.04 -3.61 0.25
C VAL A 86 -6.74 -3.24 -0.43
N GLU A 87 -6.39 -3.98 -1.46
CA GLU A 87 -5.25 -3.76 -2.34
C GLU A 87 -5.75 -3.46 -3.75
N SER A 88 -5.26 -2.39 -4.35
CA SER A 88 -5.46 -2.08 -5.77
C SER A 88 -4.16 -2.32 -6.53
N GLY A 89 -4.20 -3.20 -7.54
CA GLY A 89 -3.02 -3.63 -8.30
C GLY A 89 -2.39 -4.90 -7.74
N GLY A 90 -3.20 -5.93 -7.47
CA GLY A 90 -2.71 -7.19 -6.88
C GLY A 90 -1.77 -7.99 -7.77
N TYR A 91 -1.84 -7.79 -9.09
CA TYR A 91 -1.02 -8.43 -10.12
C TYR A 91 -0.80 -9.92 -9.84
N VAL A 92 0.47 -10.37 -9.80
CA VAL A 92 0.83 -11.77 -9.50
C VAL A 92 0.94 -12.06 -7.99
N GLY A 93 0.64 -11.10 -7.12
CA GLY A 93 0.49 -11.30 -5.67
C GLY A 93 1.78 -11.18 -4.87
N MET A 94 2.79 -10.46 -5.33
CA MET A 94 4.00 -10.25 -4.53
C MET A 94 3.69 -9.50 -3.23
N SER A 95 3.10 -8.31 -3.30
CA SER A 95 2.63 -7.52 -2.14
C SER A 95 1.63 -8.29 -1.30
N SER A 96 0.65 -8.94 -1.94
CA SER A 96 -0.36 -9.77 -1.27
C SER A 96 0.27 -10.87 -0.41
N ALA A 97 1.33 -11.56 -0.90
CA ALA A 97 1.99 -12.62 -0.16
C ALA A 97 2.63 -12.10 1.15
N PHE A 98 3.22 -10.90 1.13
CA PHE A 98 3.82 -10.30 2.32
C PHE A 98 2.77 -9.79 3.32
N ILE A 99 1.65 -9.27 2.84
CA ILE A 99 0.49 -8.96 3.70
C ILE A 99 -0.01 -10.23 4.38
N LEU A 100 -0.28 -11.29 3.61
CA LEU A 100 -0.78 -12.56 4.15
C LEU A 100 0.21 -13.21 5.13
N LYS A 101 1.52 -13.14 4.85
CA LYS A 101 2.57 -13.59 5.77
C LYS A 101 2.50 -12.83 7.11
N ALA A 102 2.34 -11.51 7.06
CA ALA A 102 2.20 -10.68 8.25
C ALA A 102 0.96 -11.06 9.07
N LEU A 103 -0.18 -11.29 8.41
CA LEU A 103 -1.41 -11.74 9.06
C LEU A 103 -1.24 -13.11 9.71
N ALA A 104 -0.55 -14.05 9.04
CA ALA A 104 -0.28 -15.38 9.56
C ALA A 104 0.64 -15.34 10.80
N ASP A 105 1.72 -14.55 10.76
CA ASP A 105 2.66 -14.39 11.88
C ASP A 105 1.99 -13.77 13.10
N GLU A 106 1.03 -12.86 12.88
CA GLU A 106 0.21 -12.26 13.94
C GLU A 106 -1.02 -13.11 14.33
N ARG A 107 -1.20 -14.28 13.72
CA ARG A 107 -2.33 -15.21 13.95
C ARG A 107 -3.70 -14.57 13.72
N LEU A 108 -3.80 -13.66 12.74
CA LEU A 108 -5.04 -12.97 12.38
C LEU A 108 -5.84 -13.81 11.37
N THR A 109 -6.33 -14.96 11.80
CA THR A 109 -6.97 -15.98 10.94
C THR A 109 -8.30 -15.56 10.33
N THR A 110 -8.94 -14.50 10.83
CA THR A 110 -10.21 -13.97 10.32
C THR A 110 -10.03 -12.75 9.40
N ALA A 111 -8.78 -12.27 9.27
CA ALA A 111 -8.49 -11.12 8.43
C ALA A 111 -8.72 -11.42 6.94
N LYS A 112 -9.14 -10.43 6.17
CA LYS A 112 -9.38 -10.53 4.73
C LYS A 112 -8.59 -9.50 3.94
N LEU A 113 -7.94 -9.97 2.87
CA LEU A 113 -7.28 -9.15 1.86
C LEU A 113 -8.10 -9.20 0.56
N TYR A 114 -8.82 -8.16 0.26
CA TYR A 114 -9.48 -7.94 -1.03
C TYR A 114 -8.44 -7.37 -2.00
N SER A 115 -7.97 -8.21 -2.92
CA SER A 115 -6.94 -7.83 -3.89
C SER A 115 -7.57 -7.63 -5.25
N ILE A 116 -7.54 -6.40 -5.76
CA ILE A 116 -8.18 -6.01 -7.01
C ILE A 116 -7.13 -5.95 -8.12
N GLU A 117 -7.40 -6.63 -9.24
CA GLU A 117 -6.51 -6.65 -10.41
C GLU A 117 -7.31 -6.44 -11.70
N LEU A 118 -6.88 -5.48 -12.49
CA LEU A 118 -7.53 -5.17 -13.78
C LEU A 118 -7.08 -6.07 -14.91
N SER A 119 -5.80 -6.45 -14.94
CA SER A 119 -5.22 -7.22 -16.05
C SER A 119 -5.78 -8.62 -16.11
N GLN A 120 -6.21 -9.04 -17.30
CA GLN A 120 -6.63 -10.41 -17.60
C GLN A 120 -5.44 -11.30 -18.04
N GLU A 121 -4.26 -10.70 -18.24
CA GLU A 121 -3.09 -11.37 -18.79
C GLU A 121 -2.20 -11.99 -17.71
N CYS A 122 -2.41 -11.66 -16.43
CA CYS A 122 -1.66 -12.23 -15.31
C CYS A 122 -2.51 -13.26 -14.54
N GLU A 123 -1.86 -14.26 -13.99
CA GLU A 123 -2.46 -15.14 -12.98
C GLU A 123 -2.42 -14.42 -11.63
N GLN A 124 -3.54 -13.83 -11.23
CA GLN A 124 -3.64 -13.05 -9.99
C GLN A 124 -3.27 -13.90 -8.78
N GLY A 125 -2.26 -13.44 -8.03
CA GLY A 125 -1.82 -14.13 -6.83
C GLY A 125 -0.95 -15.37 -7.08
N ALA A 126 -0.44 -15.60 -8.31
CA ALA A 126 0.40 -16.77 -8.63
C ALA A 126 1.62 -16.96 -7.71
N LEU A 127 2.16 -15.86 -7.18
CA LEU A 127 3.31 -15.92 -6.27
C LEU A 127 2.94 -16.26 -4.82
N ILE A 128 1.65 -16.18 -4.44
CA ILE A 128 1.23 -16.43 -3.06
C ILE A 128 1.40 -17.92 -2.76
N PRO A 129 2.19 -18.29 -1.72
CA PRO A 129 2.28 -19.67 -1.25
C PRO A 129 0.92 -20.24 -0.85
N ASP A 130 0.65 -21.51 -1.17
CA ASP A 130 -0.64 -22.16 -0.93
C ASP A 130 -1.00 -22.19 0.56
N GLU A 131 -0.01 -22.38 1.42
CA GLU A 131 -0.19 -22.34 2.87
C GLU A 131 -0.70 -20.97 3.35
N LEU A 132 -0.28 -19.86 2.74
CA LEU A 132 -0.76 -18.53 3.10
C LEU A 132 -2.17 -18.26 2.59
N ARG A 133 -2.54 -18.83 1.43
CA ARG A 133 -3.92 -18.76 0.93
C ARG A 133 -4.90 -19.46 1.86
N SER A 134 -4.47 -20.59 2.44
CA SER A 134 -5.30 -21.44 3.29
C SER A 134 -5.33 -20.98 4.75
N ALA A 135 -4.17 -20.61 5.29
CA ALA A 135 -4.01 -20.34 6.72
C ALA A 135 -4.66 -19.02 7.18
N SER A 136 -4.68 -18.01 6.32
CA SER A 136 -5.26 -16.72 6.68
C SER A 136 -6.74 -16.58 6.31
N GLY A 137 -7.34 -17.60 5.65
CA GLY A 137 -8.76 -17.59 5.25
C GLY A 137 -9.17 -16.41 4.38
N GLY A 138 -8.22 -15.57 3.97
CA GLY A 138 -8.43 -14.20 3.71
C GLY A 138 -7.96 -13.62 2.39
N PHE A 139 -7.37 -14.38 1.47
CA PHE A 139 -7.12 -13.85 0.13
C PHE A 139 -8.40 -13.91 -0.71
N VAL A 140 -8.92 -12.74 -1.07
CA VAL A 140 -10.14 -12.57 -1.88
C VAL A 140 -9.72 -11.88 -3.19
N PRO A 141 -9.40 -12.65 -4.24
CA PRO A 141 -9.07 -12.07 -5.54
C PRO A 141 -10.31 -11.46 -6.19
N MET A 142 -10.19 -10.24 -6.70
CA MET A 142 -11.23 -9.49 -7.37
C MET A 142 -10.72 -9.03 -8.75
N ARG A 143 -11.31 -9.56 -9.82
CA ARG A 143 -10.86 -9.28 -11.19
C ARG A 143 -11.73 -8.20 -11.84
N GLY A 144 -11.16 -7.00 -12.08
CA GLY A 144 -11.87 -5.90 -12.70
C GLY A 144 -11.39 -4.52 -12.24
N LYS A 145 -12.18 -3.49 -12.56
CA LYS A 145 -11.90 -2.10 -12.18
C LYS A 145 -12.36 -1.81 -10.76
N VAL A 146 -11.55 -1.06 -10.02
CA VAL A 146 -11.90 -0.55 -8.68
C VAL A 146 -13.22 0.20 -8.69
N GLU A 147 -13.44 1.04 -9.72
CA GLU A 147 -14.66 1.84 -9.88
C GLU A 147 -15.92 0.98 -9.93
N ASP A 148 -15.86 -0.17 -10.59
CA ASP A 148 -17.01 -1.05 -10.74
C ASP A 148 -17.36 -1.76 -9.43
N PHE A 149 -16.36 -2.20 -8.68
CA PHE A 149 -16.54 -2.80 -7.36
C PHE A 149 -17.09 -1.77 -6.35
N LEU A 150 -16.62 -0.52 -6.40
CA LEU A 150 -17.16 0.57 -5.58
C LEU A 150 -18.63 0.85 -5.91
N LYS A 151 -19.00 0.92 -7.20
CA LYS A 151 -20.40 1.14 -7.64
C LYS A 151 -21.34 0.02 -7.21
N ARG A 152 -20.87 -1.24 -7.22
CA ARG A 152 -21.64 -2.40 -6.81
C ARG A 152 -21.64 -2.65 -5.30
N ASN A 153 -20.95 -1.80 -4.51
CA ASN A 153 -20.78 -1.96 -3.07
C ASN A 153 -20.15 -3.32 -2.67
N GLU A 154 -19.25 -3.85 -3.49
CA GLU A 154 -18.55 -5.11 -3.23
C GLU A 154 -17.30 -4.91 -2.37
N ILE A 155 -16.87 -3.66 -2.19
CA ILE A 155 -15.78 -3.29 -1.28
C ILE A 155 -16.39 -2.87 0.06
N PRO A 156 -15.86 -3.36 1.20
CA PRO A 156 -16.34 -2.98 2.52
C PRO A 156 -16.34 -1.45 2.72
N SER A 157 -17.36 -0.93 3.39
CA SER A 157 -17.50 0.50 3.68
C SER A 157 -16.56 1.00 4.77
N SER A 158 -16.05 0.09 5.61
CA SER A 158 -15.04 0.37 6.63
C SER A 158 -13.91 -0.65 6.52
N ILE A 159 -12.68 -0.18 6.38
CA ILE A 159 -11.48 -0.99 6.23
C ILE A 159 -10.38 -0.50 7.17
N ASP A 160 -9.45 -1.37 7.49
CA ASP A 160 -8.30 -1.04 8.33
C ASP A 160 -7.12 -0.51 7.52
N MET A 161 -6.93 -1.04 6.31
CA MET A 161 -5.79 -0.71 5.47
C MET A 161 -6.19 -0.67 3.99
N PHE A 162 -5.70 0.32 3.28
CA PHE A 162 -5.74 0.42 1.83
C PHE A 162 -4.32 0.48 1.27
N LEU A 163 -4.00 -0.40 0.31
CA LEU A 163 -2.76 -0.37 -0.47
C LEU A 163 -3.07 0.05 -1.90
N HIS A 164 -2.46 1.14 -2.34
CA HIS A 164 -2.41 1.55 -3.74
C HIS A 164 -1.12 1.05 -4.38
N ASP A 165 -1.23 0.19 -5.36
CA ASP A 165 -0.13 -0.32 -6.22
C ASP A 165 -0.62 -0.56 -7.66
N SER A 166 -1.59 0.24 -8.13
CA SER A 166 -2.19 0.13 -9.46
C SER A 166 -1.58 1.13 -10.45
N SER A 167 -2.38 1.93 -11.15
CA SER A 167 -1.86 2.94 -12.07
C SER A 167 -1.21 4.12 -11.34
N HIS A 168 0.07 4.33 -11.53
CA HIS A 168 0.85 5.40 -10.91
C HIS A 168 0.71 6.76 -11.62
N SER A 169 -0.38 6.99 -12.38
CA SER A 169 -0.68 8.32 -12.88
C SER A 169 -1.19 9.22 -11.74
N TYR A 170 -0.77 10.49 -11.75
CA TYR A 170 -1.17 11.46 -10.71
C TYR A 170 -2.67 11.51 -10.44
N GLY A 171 -3.48 11.54 -11.53
CA GLY A 171 -4.93 11.63 -11.42
C GLY A 171 -5.56 10.37 -10.80
N HIS A 172 -5.08 9.19 -11.17
CA HIS A 172 -5.58 7.92 -10.68
C HIS A 172 -5.21 7.71 -9.20
N MET A 173 -3.95 7.96 -8.84
CA MET A 173 -3.51 7.90 -7.44
C MET A 173 -4.38 8.78 -6.54
N LEU A 174 -4.55 10.07 -6.90
CA LEU A 174 -5.40 10.99 -6.14
C LEU A 174 -6.85 10.53 -6.09
N TRP A 175 -7.37 9.95 -7.17
CA TRP A 175 -8.72 9.43 -7.20
C TRP A 175 -8.88 8.28 -6.22
N GLU A 176 -8.01 7.26 -6.24
CA GLU A 176 -8.08 6.15 -5.29
C GLU A 176 -7.91 6.61 -3.85
N PHE A 177 -6.97 7.49 -3.55
CA PHE A 177 -6.81 8.02 -2.20
C PHE A 177 -8.09 8.69 -1.68
N ARG A 178 -8.79 9.46 -2.52
CA ARG A 178 -10.07 10.12 -2.18
C ARG A 178 -11.21 9.12 -2.02
N GLN A 179 -11.19 8.00 -2.73
CA GLN A 179 -12.20 6.95 -2.58
C GLN A 179 -12.01 6.15 -1.29
N PHE A 180 -10.76 5.84 -0.94
CA PHE A 180 -10.47 4.92 0.17
C PHE A 180 -10.19 5.62 1.50
N TRP A 181 -9.70 6.85 1.52
CA TRP A 181 -9.49 7.59 2.76
C TRP A 181 -10.74 7.70 3.63
N PRO A 182 -11.93 8.04 3.11
CA PRO A 182 -13.16 8.07 3.92
C PRO A 182 -13.54 6.69 4.49
N ARG A 183 -13.17 5.61 3.79
CA ARG A 183 -13.48 4.22 4.18
C ARG A 183 -12.53 3.66 5.23
N LEU A 184 -11.36 4.24 5.40
CA LEU A 184 -10.47 3.85 6.49
C LEU A 184 -11.14 4.17 7.83
N ARG A 185 -11.09 3.21 8.77
CA ARG A 185 -11.44 3.51 10.16
C ARG A 185 -10.44 4.49 10.79
N ASP A 186 -10.78 5.03 11.95
CA ASP A 186 -9.82 5.78 12.75
C ASP A 186 -8.66 4.89 13.18
N GLY A 187 -7.44 5.39 13.05
CA GLY A 187 -6.22 4.59 13.18
C GLY A 187 -5.92 3.69 11.99
N GLY A 188 -6.76 3.70 10.95
CA GLY A 188 -6.54 2.94 9.71
C GLY A 188 -5.42 3.54 8.86
N LEU A 189 -4.88 2.75 7.94
CA LEU A 189 -3.66 3.04 7.20
C LEU A 189 -3.91 3.12 5.70
N LEU A 190 -3.56 4.25 5.08
CA LEU A 190 -3.36 4.37 3.64
C LEU A 190 -1.89 4.09 3.35
N VAL A 191 -1.63 3.14 2.47
CA VAL A 191 -0.29 2.81 1.96
C VAL A 191 -0.29 3.02 0.45
N SER A 192 0.78 3.59 -0.09
CA SER A 192 0.95 3.73 -1.54
C SER A 192 2.36 3.33 -1.94
N HIS A 193 2.46 2.52 -2.98
CA HIS A 193 3.73 2.22 -3.64
C HIS A 193 4.04 3.29 -4.70
N ASP A 194 5.31 3.36 -5.10
CA ASP A 194 5.83 4.26 -6.14
C ASP A 194 5.52 5.76 -5.93
N VAL A 195 5.50 6.19 -4.65
CA VAL A 195 5.18 7.59 -4.29
C VAL A 195 6.19 8.62 -4.82
N GLN A 196 7.35 8.18 -5.33
CA GLN A 196 8.36 9.03 -5.96
C GLN A 196 8.02 9.37 -7.41
N MET A 197 7.06 8.69 -8.04
CA MET A 197 6.76 8.86 -9.47
C MET A 197 6.10 10.20 -9.77
N ASN A 198 5.35 10.77 -8.82
CA ASN A 198 4.70 12.06 -8.97
C ASN A 198 4.31 12.68 -7.61
N ALA A 199 3.66 13.85 -7.65
CA ALA A 199 3.30 14.61 -6.45
C ALA A 199 1.97 14.18 -5.79
N ALA A 200 1.30 13.12 -6.24
CA ALA A 200 -0.05 12.77 -5.77
C ALA A 200 -0.08 12.45 -4.28
N PHE A 201 0.81 11.57 -3.80
CA PHE A 201 0.86 11.19 -2.39
C PHE A 201 1.22 12.38 -1.48
N PRO A 202 2.34 13.12 -1.70
CA PRO A 202 2.66 14.26 -0.86
C PRO A 202 1.59 15.35 -0.88
N GLU A 203 0.97 15.65 -2.03
CA GLU A 203 -0.11 16.64 -2.08
C GLU A 203 -1.37 16.16 -1.36
N PHE A 204 -1.72 14.88 -1.48
CA PHE A 204 -2.85 14.31 -0.76
C PHE A 204 -2.64 14.43 0.75
N VAL A 205 -1.48 14.02 1.25
CA VAL A 205 -1.11 14.08 2.67
C VAL A 205 -1.14 15.54 3.15
N ALA A 206 -0.47 16.45 2.43
CA ALA A 206 -0.43 17.87 2.81
C ALA A 206 -1.83 18.50 2.90
N LYS A 207 -2.74 18.20 1.94
CA LYS A 207 -4.11 18.72 1.95
C LYS A 207 -4.95 18.09 3.06
N THR A 208 -4.84 16.80 3.26
CA THR A 208 -5.61 16.06 4.27
C THR A 208 -5.29 16.57 5.67
N TYR A 209 -4.03 16.78 5.98
CA TYR A 209 -3.61 17.26 7.31
C TYR A 209 -3.63 18.79 7.46
N ALA A 210 -3.69 19.57 6.37
CA ALA A 210 -3.85 21.02 6.46
C ALA A 210 -5.26 21.43 6.95
N HIS A 211 -6.29 20.63 6.66
CA HIS A 211 -7.66 20.88 7.12
C HIS A 211 -7.85 20.79 8.64
N ASP A 212 -6.93 20.11 9.34
CA ASP A 212 -7.00 20.01 10.81
C ASP A 212 -6.47 21.24 11.54
N LYS A 213 -5.88 22.19 10.81
CA LYS A 213 -5.49 23.49 11.35
C LYS A 213 -6.63 24.51 11.22
N LYS A 214 -7.70 24.38 12.03
CA LYS A 214 -8.67 25.50 12.16
C LYS A 214 -7.95 26.72 12.74
N PRO A 215 -7.95 27.88 12.04
CA PRO A 215 -7.40 29.12 12.59
C PRO A 215 -8.22 29.50 13.83
N GLY A 216 -7.57 29.56 14.98
CA GLY A 216 -8.18 30.11 16.20
C GLY A 216 -8.17 29.25 17.46
N ARG A 217 -7.83 27.97 17.42
CA ARG A 217 -7.57 27.18 18.62
C ARG A 217 -6.10 27.27 19.01
N ARG A 218 -5.81 28.05 20.06
CA ARG A 218 -4.53 28.03 20.79
C ARG A 218 -4.48 26.79 21.70
N ASP A 219 -4.43 25.62 21.15
CA ASP A 219 -4.09 24.42 21.90
C ASP A 219 -2.60 24.11 21.66
N ALA A 220 -1.77 24.83 22.42
CA ALA A 220 -0.30 24.66 22.43
C ALA A 220 0.14 23.30 22.99
N GLN A 221 -0.75 22.35 23.22
CA GLN A 221 -0.46 21.03 23.78
C GLN A 221 -1.01 19.83 22.98
N ARG A 222 -1.71 20.07 21.87
CA ARG A 222 -2.01 18.99 20.93
C ARG A 222 -0.89 18.89 19.90
N THR A 223 0.16 18.18 20.24
CA THR A 223 1.00 17.56 19.23
C THR A 223 0.14 16.53 18.49
N SER A 224 -0.60 16.98 17.48
CA SER A 224 -1.17 16.11 16.50
C SER A 224 0.00 15.40 15.81
N HIS A 225 0.37 14.25 16.34
CA HIS A 225 1.37 13.39 15.73
C HIS A 225 0.75 12.84 14.45
N TYR A 226 0.89 13.58 13.36
CA TYR A 226 0.56 13.09 12.04
C TYR A 226 1.62 12.06 11.66
N GLU A 227 1.24 10.82 11.78
CA GLU A 227 2.13 9.73 11.41
C GLU A 227 1.93 9.45 9.93
N TRP A 228 2.66 10.15 9.10
CA TRP A 228 2.87 9.78 7.72
C TRP A 228 4.37 9.68 7.47
N GLY A 229 4.75 8.83 6.54
CA GLY A 229 6.15 8.62 6.25
C GLY A 229 6.38 8.04 4.86
N ARG A 230 7.64 7.96 4.51
CA ARG A 230 8.10 7.30 3.30
C ARG A 230 9.33 6.47 3.62
N TRP A 231 9.34 5.23 3.13
CA TRP A 231 10.54 4.40 3.11
C TRP A 231 10.69 3.76 1.72
N GLY A 232 11.83 3.98 1.07
CA GLY A 232 11.99 3.54 -0.31
C GLY A 232 10.93 4.18 -1.20
N TYR A 233 10.14 3.34 -1.84
CA TYR A 233 9.03 3.74 -2.70
C TYR A 233 7.67 3.63 -2.01
N ILE A 234 7.61 3.18 -0.76
CA ILE A 234 6.40 3.11 0.05
C ILE A 234 6.17 4.43 0.78
N GLY A 235 4.99 5.02 0.59
CA GLY A 235 4.43 6.08 1.43
C GLY A 235 3.29 5.53 2.27
N PHE A 236 3.10 6.07 3.48
CA PHE A 236 1.97 5.70 4.32
C PHE A 236 1.41 6.91 5.07
N ALA A 237 0.13 6.84 5.40
CA ALA A 237 -0.58 7.88 6.17
C ALA A 237 -1.62 7.22 7.08
N ILE A 238 -1.62 7.58 8.36
CA ILE A 238 -2.56 7.07 9.37
C ILE A 238 -3.75 8.02 9.47
N LYS A 239 -4.96 7.48 9.32
CA LYS A 239 -6.18 8.26 9.56
C LYS A 239 -6.41 8.42 11.06
N LYS A 240 -6.47 9.67 11.53
CA LYS A 240 -6.78 9.99 12.93
C LYS A 240 -8.23 10.46 13.07
N GLN A 241 -8.83 10.16 14.20
CA GLN A 241 -10.11 10.72 14.58
C GLN A 241 -9.95 12.25 14.74
N ILE A 242 -10.85 12.99 14.11
CA ILE A 242 -11.01 14.43 14.34
C ILE A 242 -11.96 14.54 15.53
N ASP A 243 -11.41 14.77 16.73
CA ASP A 243 -12.22 15.08 17.93
C ASP A 243 -12.91 16.45 17.83
#